data_c94b45752ecae9ba67c781c868557663
#
_entry.id   c94b45752ecae9ba67c781c868557663
#
_cell.length_a   1.000
_cell.length_b   1.000
_cell.length_c   1.000
_cell.angle_alpha   90.00
_cell.angle_beta   90.00
_cell.angle_gamma   90.00
#
_symmetry.space_group_name_H-M   'P 1'
#
loop_
_entity.id
_entity.type
_entity.pdbx_description
1 polymer ?
#
loop_
_entity_poly.entity_id
_entity_poly.type
_entity_poly.pdbx_seq_one_letter_code
_entity_poly.pdbx_strand_id
1 'polypeptide(L)'
;MYFIYNEKNLIYFGKGHDILTTNKQIFINTAYITLGQLLKLTNLFDSGGFIKIYINNEGVFVNEELEYRRGRKLYVNDVVTLKSGESFIVKSKVD
;
A
#
# COMPACT_ATOMS: atom_id res chain seq x y z
N MET A 1 13.18 3.59 -7.53
CA MET A 1 11.97 4.23 -8.04
C MET A 1 10.72 3.45 -7.69
N TYR A 2 9.65 4.16 -7.42
CA TYR A 2 8.40 3.55 -7.00
C TYR A 2 7.26 3.94 -7.93
N PHE A 3 6.31 3.06 -8.11
CA PHE A 3 5.09 3.42 -8.81
C PHE A 3 4.00 2.43 -8.45
N ILE A 4 2.77 2.84 -8.69
CA ILE A 4 1.59 2.03 -8.43
C ILE A 4 1.10 1.45 -9.74
N TYR A 5 0.83 0.17 -9.70
CA TYR A 5 0.31 -0.49 -10.88
C TYR A 5 -0.85 -1.38 -10.45
N ASN A 6 -1.97 -1.23 -11.10
CA ASN A 6 -3.16 -1.95 -10.72
C ASN A 6 -3.79 -2.61 -11.93
N GLU A 7 -3.12 -3.59 -12.45
CA GLU A 7 -3.61 -4.29 -13.62
C GLU A 7 -4.85 -5.09 -13.32
N LYS A 8 -5.06 -5.44 -12.07
CA LYS A 8 -6.21 -6.25 -11.70
C LYS A 8 -7.51 -5.52 -11.90
N ASN A 9 -7.47 -4.21 -11.95
CA ASN A 9 -8.67 -3.44 -12.22
C ASN A 9 -9.36 -3.88 -13.50
N LEU A 10 -8.55 -4.24 -14.48
CA LEU A 10 -9.10 -4.60 -15.77
C LEU A 10 -9.82 -5.94 -15.70
N ILE A 11 -9.37 -6.79 -14.81
CA ILE A 11 -9.88 -8.14 -14.76
C ILE A 11 -11.20 -8.21 -14.05
N TYR A 12 -11.26 -7.65 -12.86
CA TYR A 12 -12.44 -7.87 -12.07
C TYR A 12 -13.54 -6.88 -12.32
N PHE A 13 -13.33 -5.90 -13.17
CA PHE A 13 -14.41 -5.02 -13.52
C PHE A 13 -15.60 -5.78 -14.05
N GLY A 14 -15.34 -6.81 -14.78
CA GLY A 14 -16.42 -7.59 -15.31
C GLY A 14 -17.18 -8.32 -14.23
N LYS A 15 -16.54 -8.55 -13.12
CA LYS A 15 -17.16 -9.27 -12.02
C LYS A 15 -17.79 -8.35 -10.99
N GLY A 16 -17.25 -7.18 -10.84
CA GLY A 16 -17.77 -6.24 -9.87
C GLY A 16 -17.44 -6.60 -8.45
N HIS A 17 -17.87 -7.72 -8.00
CA HIS A 17 -17.69 -8.09 -6.60
C HIS A 17 -16.26 -8.44 -6.24
N ASP A 18 -15.45 -8.76 -7.21
CA ASP A 18 -14.05 -9.12 -6.93
C ASP A 18 -13.22 -7.92 -6.51
N ILE A 19 -13.75 -6.75 -6.68
CA ILE A 19 -13.06 -5.53 -6.32
C ILE A 19 -12.56 -5.58 -4.89
N LEU A 20 -13.35 -6.20 -4.04
CA LEU A 20 -13.08 -6.18 -2.62
C LEU A 20 -11.79 -6.87 -2.24
N THR A 21 -11.31 -7.76 -3.07
CA THR A 21 -10.16 -8.58 -2.71
C THR A 21 -8.92 -8.21 -3.47
N THR A 22 -9.00 -7.21 -4.34
CA THR A 22 -7.85 -6.87 -5.17
C THR A 22 -6.92 -5.93 -4.46
N ASN A 23 -5.67 -6.31 -4.36
CA ASN A 23 -4.62 -5.44 -3.84
C ASN A 23 -4.02 -4.66 -4.97
N LYS A 24 -3.80 -3.37 -4.76
CA LYS A 24 -3.02 -2.57 -5.68
C LYS A 24 -1.57 -2.90 -5.47
N GLN A 25 -0.83 -2.99 -6.56
CA GLN A 25 0.57 -3.38 -6.49
C GLN A 25 1.47 -2.17 -6.51
N ILE A 26 2.41 -2.13 -5.57
CA ILE A 26 3.41 -1.09 -5.49
C ILE A 26 4.74 -1.73 -5.84
N PHE A 27 5.31 -1.32 -6.96
CA PHE A 27 6.55 -1.91 -7.45
C PHE A 27 7.75 -1.09 -6.99
N ILE A 28 8.75 -1.77 -6.42
CA ILE A 28 9.97 -1.14 -5.97
C ILE A 28 11.16 -1.82 -6.60
N ASN A 29 12.24 -1.05 -6.78
CA ASN A 29 13.50 -1.62 -7.25
C ASN A 29 14.58 -1.44 -6.19
N THR A 30 14.18 -1.31 -4.95
CA THR A 30 15.06 -1.20 -3.80
C THR A 30 14.79 -2.38 -2.87
N ALA A 31 15.65 -2.54 -1.87
CA ALA A 31 15.49 -3.66 -0.94
C ALA A 31 14.19 -3.56 -0.15
N TYR A 32 13.77 -2.34 0.15
CA TYR A 32 12.53 -2.13 0.91
C TYR A 32 12.02 -0.73 0.65
N ILE A 33 10.80 -0.48 1.10
CA ILE A 33 10.20 0.84 1.12
C ILE A 33 9.64 1.04 2.52
N THR A 34 9.64 2.28 3.01
CA THR A 34 9.03 2.51 4.32
C THR A 34 7.53 2.68 4.18
N LEU A 35 6.82 2.46 5.29
CA LEU A 35 5.37 2.60 5.28
C LEU A 35 4.95 3.99 4.85
N GLY A 36 5.62 5.02 5.36
CA GLY A 36 5.29 6.38 4.95
C GLY A 36 5.50 6.63 3.48
N GLN A 37 6.58 6.08 2.92
CA GLN A 37 6.84 6.23 1.51
C GLN A 37 5.80 5.52 0.67
N LEU A 38 5.38 4.34 1.10
CA LEU A 38 4.36 3.62 0.37
C LEU A 38 3.07 4.41 0.34
N LEU A 39 2.66 4.99 1.47
CA LEU A 39 1.42 5.75 1.50
C LEU A 39 1.47 7.00 0.63
N LYS A 40 2.66 7.59 0.47
CA LYS A 40 2.78 8.72 -0.44
C LYS A 40 2.45 8.33 -1.87
N LEU A 41 2.78 7.13 -2.26
CA LEU A 41 2.56 6.67 -3.62
C LEU A 41 1.11 6.38 -3.91
N THR A 42 0.29 6.24 -2.89
CA THR A 42 -1.11 5.87 -3.08
C THR A 42 -1.95 7.04 -3.56
N ASN A 43 -1.47 8.27 -3.40
CA ASN A 43 -2.22 9.47 -3.73
C ASN A 43 -3.51 9.62 -2.92
N LEU A 44 -3.60 8.94 -1.80
CA LEU A 44 -4.76 9.03 -0.93
C LEU A 44 -4.62 10.13 0.12
N PHE A 45 -3.44 10.71 0.24
CA PHE A 45 -3.15 11.71 1.25
C PHE A 45 -2.63 12.98 0.59
N ASP A 46 -3.02 14.12 1.13
CA ASP A 46 -2.64 15.39 0.54
C ASP A 46 -1.17 15.73 0.75
N SER A 47 -0.58 15.24 1.82
CA SER A 47 0.80 15.59 2.12
C SER A 47 1.43 14.56 3.03
N GLY A 48 2.77 14.64 3.14
CA GLY A 48 3.49 13.78 4.07
C GLY A 48 3.12 14.04 5.51
N GLY A 49 2.73 15.28 5.83
CA GLY A 49 2.29 15.60 7.17
C GLY A 49 1.02 14.88 7.54
N PHE A 50 0.09 14.80 6.62
CA PHE A 50 -1.14 14.05 6.85
C PHE A 50 -0.87 12.57 7.01
N ILE A 51 0.08 12.04 6.25
CA ILE A 51 0.44 10.64 6.38
C ILE A 51 0.96 10.36 7.79
N LYS A 52 1.82 11.23 8.28
CA LYS A 52 2.37 11.05 9.62
C LYS A 52 1.27 11.05 10.67
N ILE A 53 0.35 12.00 10.58
CA ILE A 53 -0.74 12.09 11.52
C ILE A 53 -1.63 10.86 11.43
N TYR A 54 -1.95 10.44 10.22
CA TYR A 54 -2.81 9.30 10.01
C TYR A 54 -2.21 8.04 10.63
N ILE A 55 -0.94 7.77 10.34
CA ILE A 55 -0.30 6.57 10.88
C ILE A 55 -0.24 6.62 12.40
N ASN A 56 0.11 7.77 12.95
CA ASN A 56 0.23 7.90 14.40
C ASN A 56 -1.11 7.72 15.11
N ASN A 57 -2.17 8.21 14.51
CA ASN A 57 -3.48 8.19 15.17
C ASN A 57 -4.29 6.96 14.85
N GLU A 58 -4.33 6.60 13.57
CA GLU A 58 -5.17 5.48 13.14
C GLU A 58 -4.41 4.19 13.00
N GLY A 59 -3.16 4.29 12.56
CA GLY A 59 -2.40 3.11 12.22
C GLY A 59 -2.84 2.49 10.91
N VAL A 60 -2.04 1.58 10.43
CA VAL A 60 -2.39 0.78 9.26
C VAL A 60 -2.00 -0.66 9.54
N PHE A 61 -2.65 -1.58 8.85
CA PHE A 61 -2.33 -2.98 9.04
C PHE A 61 -1.23 -3.38 8.08
N VAL A 62 -0.18 -3.98 8.63
CA VAL A 62 0.89 -4.56 7.83
C VAL A 62 0.83 -6.05 8.07
N ASN A 63 0.49 -6.79 7.01
CA ASN A 63 0.30 -8.24 7.13
C ASN A 63 -0.66 -8.57 8.28
N GLU A 64 -1.73 -7.77 8.36
CA GLU A 64 -2.81 -7.97 9.33
C GLU A 64 -2.46 -7.58 10.77
N GLU A 65 -1.30 -6.96 10.98
CA GLU A 65 -0.93 -6.45 12.29
C GLU A 65 -0.92 -4.94 12.26
N LEU A 66 -1.51 -4.34 13.28
CA LEU A 66 -1.64 -2.89 13.33
C LEU A 66 -0.28 -2.26 13.55
N GLU A 67 0.06 -1.28 12.74
CA GLU A 67 1.33 -0.62 12.77
C GLU A 67 1.14 0.88 12.86
N TYR A 68 1.89 1.52 13.76
CA TYR A 68 1.83 2.97 13.96
C TYR A 68 3.12 3.67 13.59
N ARG A 69 4.13 2.94 13.15
CA ARG A 69 5.43 3.54 12.84
C ARG A 69 5.52 3.87 11.37
N ARG A 70 5.69 5.15 11.07
CA ARG A 70 5.85 5.60 9.69
C ARG A 70 7.08 5.01 9.03
N GLY A 71 8.12 4.74 9.82
CA GLY A 71 9.37 4.22 9.30
C GLY A 71 9.44 2.71 9.18
N ARG A 72 8.34 1.99 9.42
CA ARG A 72 8.33 0.55 9.27
C ARG A 72 8.80 0.16 7.89
N LYS A 73 9.79 -0.72 7.81
CA LYS A 73 10.28 -1.20 6.52
C LYS A 73 9.37 -2.28 5.97
N LEU A 74 9.07 -2.16 4.70
CA LEU A 74 8.22 -3.10 4.00
C LEU A 74 9.01 -3.76 2.88
N TYR A 75 8.87 -5.05 2.78
CA TYR A 75 9.61 -5.84 1.81
C TYR A 75 8.66 -6.44 0.79
N VAL A 76 9.23 -7.01 -0.25
CA VAL A 76 8.42 -7.65 -1.28
C VAL A 76 7.46 -8.65 -0.64
N ASN A 77 6.21 -8.57 -1.07
CA ASN A 77 5.09 -9.40 -0.62
C ASN A 77 4.45 -8.94 0.69
N ASP A 78 4.97 -7.88 1.32
CA ASP A 78 4.25 -7.31 2.45
C ASP A 78 2.98 -6.64 1.96
N VAL A 79 1.92 -6.77 2.75
CA VAL A 79 0.62 -6.22 2.40
C VAL A 79 0.24 -5.17 3.42
N VAL A 80 -0.16 -4.01 2.93
CA VAL A 80 -0.60 -2.90 3.75
C VAL A 80 -2.08 -2.68 3.51
N THR A 81 -2.86 -2.65 4.58
CA THR A 81 -4.31 -2.45 4.48
C THR A 81 -4.70 -1.27 5.34
N LEU A 82 -5.41 -0.34 4.74
CA LEU A 82 -5.92 0.82 5.45
C LEU A 82 -7.25 0.48 6.10
N LYS A 83 -7.62 1.22 7.13
CA LYS A 83 -8.90 0.99 7.79
C LYS A 83 -10.08 1.22 6.88
N SER A 84 -9.88 1.99 5.81
CA SER A 84 -10.92 2.19 4.81
C SER A 84 -11.14 0.97 3.94
N GLY A 85 -10.26 -0.01 4.01
CA GLY A 85 -10.39 -1.24 3.24
C GLY A 85 -9.45 -1.34 2.05
N GLU A 86 -8.81 -0.25 1.70
CA GLU A 86 -7.88 -0.27 0.58
C GLU A 86 -6.62 -1.05 0.96
N SER A 87 -6.10 -1.81 0.00
CA SER A 87 -4.99 -2.69 0.28
C SER A 87 -3.93 -2.58 -0.81
N PHE A 88 -2.67 -2.68 -0.38
CA PHE A 88 -1.52 -2.54 -1.27
C PHE A 88 -0.53 -3.65 -0.98
N ILE A 89 0.07 -4.18 -2.02
CA ILE A 89 1.09 -5.21 -1.85
C ILE A 89 2.38 -4.73 -2.53
N VAL A 90 3.49 -4.96 -1.84
CA VAL A 90 4.81 -4.57 -2.35
C VAL A 90 5.31 -5.65 -3.28
N LYS A 91 5.73 -5.27 -4.46
CA LYS A 91 6.25 -6.21 -5.44
C LYS A 91 7.59 -5.73 -5.97
N SER A 92 8.38 -6.66 -6.44
CA SER A 92 9.64 -6.33 -7.06
C SER A 92 9.41 -5.87 -8.49
N LYS A 93 10.07 -4.79 -8.86
CA LYS A 93 10.02 -4.32 -10.23
C LYS A 93 10.87 -5.18 -11.15
N VAL A 94 11.78 -5.90 -10.57
CA VAL A 94 12.68 -6.75 -11.34
C VAL A 94 11.92 -7.94 -11.87
N ASP A 95 12.18 -8.28 -13.09
CA ASP A 95 11.58 -9.48 -13.67
C ASP A 95 12.55 -10.62 -13.75
#